data_c1ef1d70189b52def3533b5e22c01ba4
#
_entry.id   c1ef1d70189b52def3533b5e22c01ba4
#
_cell.length_a   1.000
_cell.length_b   1.000
_cell.length_c   1.000
_cell.angle_alpha   90.00
_cell.angle_beta   90.00
_cell.angle_gamma   90.00
#
_symmetry.space_group_name_H-M   'P 1'
#
loop_
_entity.id
_entity.type
_entity.pdbx_description
1 polymer ?
#
loop_
_entity_poly.entity_id
_entity_poly.type
_entity_poly.pdbx_seq_one_letter_code
_entity_poly.pdbx_strand_id
1 'polypeptide(L)'
;PKSIDKSTFGSIKYRFTKAIRENVFDNAKFAFCSVLIALGFSLYFDLYASRPPQISEPLLVEPVGDKFIFDVDMLKDNELHRFAYITDEGKQIRFFLLNRFSDRPSPVIVFDSCMICGDMGYIKRGNDLICISCNVRIFLPSVGKEGGCNPIPMAFTFDGKNIIVDYKTIVAEA
;
A
#
# COMPACT_ATOMS: atom_id res chain seq x y z
N PRO A 1 -45.05 -60.15 -26.11
CA PRO A 1 -44.61 -58.77 -26.04
C PRO A 1 -45.84 -57.90 -25.81
N LYS A 2 -46.01 -57.39 -24.57
CA LYS A 2 -47.08 -56.44 -24.29
C LYS A 2 -46.84 -55.17 -25.09
N SER A 3 -47.75 -54.84 -26.01
CA SER A 3 -47.72 -53.58 -26.76
C SER A 3 -47.77 -52.43 -25.74
N ILE A 4 -46.73 -51.61 -25.68
CA ILE A 4 -46.72 -50.40 -24.86
C ILE A 4 -47.72 -49.45 -25.45
N ASP A 5 -48.79 -49.16 -24.67
CA ASP A 5 -49.86 -48.25 -25.11
C ASP A 5 -49.28 -46.86 -25.40
N LYS A 6 -49.73 -46.25 -26.53
CA LYS A 6 -49.27 -44.90 -26.95
C LYS A 6 -49.46 -43.83 -25.87
N SER A 7 -50.44 -44.00 -24.99
CA SER A 7 -50.68 -43.11 -23.86
C SER A 7 -49.58 -43.18 -22.82
N THR A 8 -49.04 -44.38 -22.55
CA THR A 8 -47.93 -44.61 -21.61
C THR A 8 -46.63 -44.02 -22.16
N PHE A 9 -46.41 -44.14 -23.47
CA PHE A 9 -45.22 -43.55 -24.09
C PHE A 9 -45.24 -42.02 -24.07
N GLY A 10 -46.39 -41.40 -24.26
CA GLY A 10 -46.58 -39.95 -24.15
C GLY A 10 -46.32 -39.44 -22.75
N SER A 11 -46.75 -40.14 -21.72
CA SER A 11 -46.53 -39.78 -20.31
C SER A 11 -45.05 -39.92 -19.90
N ILE A 12 -44.34 -40.90 -20.41
CA ILE A 12 -42.87 -41.09 -20.17
C ILE A 12 -42.08 -39.95 -20.83
N LYS A 13 -42.41 -39.62 -22.07
CA LYS A 13 -41.75 -38.50 -22.78
C LYS A 13 -41.97 -37.18 -22.08
N TYR A 14 -43.15 -36.92 -21.56
CA TYR A 14 -43.48 -35.70 -20.80
C TYR A 14 -42.69 -35.64 -19.48
N ARG A 15 -42.62 -36.73 -18.72
CA ARG A 15 -41.84 -36.78 -17.46
C ARG A 15 -40.35 -36.57 -17.72
N PHE A 16 -39.80 -37.17 -18.79
CA PHE A 16 -38.40 -37.02 -19.13
C PHE A 16 -38.08 -35.56 -19.54
N THR A 17 -38.90 -34.94 -20.39
CA THR A 17 -38.71 -33.55 -20.82
C THR A 17 -38.85 -32.58 -19.65
N LYS A 18 -39.76 -32.85 -18.72
CA LYS A 18 -39.95 -32.06 -17.51
C LYS A 18 -38.73 -32.15 -16.58
N ALA A 19 -38.20 -33.35 -16.34
CA ALA A 19 -37.02 -33.57 -15.54
C ALA A 19 -35.76 -32.89 -16.11
N ILE A 20 -35.57 -32.97 -17.44
CA ILE A 20 -34.47 -32.24 -18.13
C ILE A 20 -34.63 -30.74 -17.94
N ARG A 21 -35.83 -30.20 -18.12
CA ARG A 21 -36.07 -28.77 -17.97
C ARG A 21 -35.82 -28.27 -16.53
N GLU A 22 -36.24 -29.03 -15.54
CA GLU A 22 -36.01 -28.72 -14.14
C GLU A 22 -34.52 -28.72 -13.81
N ASN A 23 -33.76 -29.75 -14.22
CA ASN A 23 -32.32 -29.81 -14.07
C ASN A 23 -31.60 -28.65 -14.78
N VAL A 24 -32.02 -28.27 -15.99
CA VAL A 24 -31.44 -27.14 -16.71
C VAL A 24 -31.71 -25.83 -15.95
N PHE A 25 -32.92 -25.65 -15.43
CA PHE A 25 -33.27 -24.47 -14.65
C PHE A 25 -32.47 -24.35 -13.35
N ASP A 26 -32.29 -25.47 -12.63
CA ASP A 26 -31.53 -25.49 -11.39
C ASP A 26 -30.04 -25.25 -11.64
N ASN A 27 -29.48 -25.88 -12.67
CA ASN A 27 -28.11 -25.61 -13.09
C ASN A 27 -27.90 -24.15 -13.52
N ALA A 28 -28.87 -23.54 -14.21
CA ALA A 28 -28.83 -22.14 -14.59
C ALA A 28 -28.86 -21.21 -13.37
N LYS A 29 -29.68 -21.52 -12.36
CA LYS A 29 -29.70 -20.77 -11.10
C LYS A 29 -28.35 -20.86 -10.37
N PHE A 30 -27.76 -22.07 -10.27
CA PHE A 30 -26.45 -22.25 -9.67
C PHE A 30 -25.37 -21.45 -10.42
N ALA A 31 -25.37 -21.51 -11.75
CA ALA A 31 -24.43 -20.74 -12.57
C ALA A 31 -24.59 -19.23 -12.35
N PHE A 32 -25.83 -18.75 -12.34
CA PHE A 32 -26.12 -17.33 -12.09
C PHE A 32 -25.66 -16.88 -10.68
N CYS A 33 -25.96 -17.66 -9.64
CA CYS A 33 -25.51 -17.36 -8.28
C CYS A 33 -23.98 -17.37 -8.18
N SER A 34 -23.30 -18.31 -8.84
CA SER A 34 -21.83 -18.37 -8.88
C SER A 34 -21.22 -17.13 -9.52
N VAL A 35 -21.78 -16.66 -10.62
CA VAL A 35 -21.34 -15.42 -11.29
C VAL A 35 -21.56 -14.21 -10.38
N LEU A 36 -22.70 -14.10 -9.71
CA LEU A 36 -22.97 -13.00 -8.78
C LEU A 36 -21.97 -12.99 -7.58
N ILE A 37 -21.67 -14.17 -7.05
CA ILE A 37 -20.70 -14.28 -5.97
C ILE A 37 -19.29 -13.86 -6.46
N ALA A 38 -18.89 -14.32 -7.64
CA ALA A 38 -17.60 -13.96 -8.22
C ALA A 38 -17.50 -12.47 -8.50
N LEU A 39 -18.53 -11.85 -9.06
CA LEU A 39 -18.60 -10.40 -9.28
C LEU A 39 -18.58 -9.63 -7.97
N GLY A 40 -19.34 -10.06 -6.97
CA GLY A 40 -19.34 -9.44 -5.65
C GLY A 40 -17.96 -9.50 -4.97
N PHE A 41 -17.29 -10.63 -5.07
CA PHE A 41 -15.93 -10.79 -4.56
C PHE A 41 -14.91 -9.91 -5.31
N SER A 42 -15.00 -9.85 -6.64
CA SER A 42 -14.16 -8.98 -7.45
C SER A 42 -14.35 -7.51 -7.07
N LEU A 43 -15.58 -7.05 -6.99
CA LEU A 43 -15.90 -5.68 -6.58
C LEU A 43 -15.43 -5.38 -5.16
N TYR A 44 -15.60 -6.31 -4.23
CA TYR A 44 -15.09 -6.16 -2.86
C TYR A 44 -13.57 -6.03 -2.86
N PHE A 45 -12.88 -6.86 -3.63
CA PHE A 45 -11.42 -6.83 -3.72
C PHE A 45 -10.95 -5.49 -4.29
N ASP A 46 -11.53 -5.03 -5.41
CA ASP A 46 -11.15 -3.78 -6.06
C ASP A 46 -11.45 -2.54 -5.19
N LEU A 47 -12.60 -2.54 -4.51
CA LEU A 47 -13.03 -1.37 -3.74
C LEU A 47 -12.41 -1.28 -2.34
N TYR A 48 -12.06 -2.40 -1.72
CA TYR A 48 -11.62 -2.43 -0.32
C TYR A 48 -10.25 -3.07 -0.13
N ALA A 49 -10.02 -4.27 -0.66
CA ALA A 49 -8.83 -5.05 -0.34
C ALA A 49 -7.57 -4.57 -1.07
N SER A 50 -7.71 -4.05 -2.29
CA SER A 50 -6.59 -3.57 -3.10
C SER A 50 -6.23 -2.10 -2.86
N ARG A 51 -6.93 -1.39 -1.96
CA ARG A 51 -6.58 -0.01 -1.65
C ARG A 51 -5.23 0.04 -0.93
N PRO A 52 -4.26 0.80 -1.45
CA PRO A 52 -3.02 1.02 -0.74
C PRO A 52 -3.32 1.75 0.59
N PRO A 53 -2.55 1.49 1.63
CA PRO A 53 -2.69 2.22 2.89
C PRO A 53 -2.53 3.72 2.63
N GLN A 54 -3.37 4.52 3.28
CA GLN A 54 -3.29 5.98 3.15
C GLN A 54 -1.99 6.46 3.79
N ILE A 55 -1.26 7.26 3.04
CA ILE A 55 -0.05 7.93 3.49
C ILE A 55 -0.48 9.24 4.17
N SER A 56 0.16 9.59 5.29
CA SER A 56 0.00 10.93 5.87
C SER A 56 0.43 11.99 4.85
N GLU A 57 -0.33 13.06 4.73
CA GLU A 57 0.03 14.17 3.86
C GLU A 57 1.37 14.76 4.32
N PRO A 58 2.29 15.05 3.38
CA PRO A 58 3.56 15.66 3.73
C PRO A 58 3.38 17.12 4.13
N LEU A 59 4.07 17.55 5.18
CA LEU A 59 4.17 18.95 5.52
C LEU A 59 5.13 19.65 4.56
N LEU A 60 4.65 20.70 3.89
CA LEU A 60 5.50 21.49 3.02
C LEU A 60 6.49 22.29 3.86
N VAL A 61 7.75 22.26 3.47
CA VAL A 61 8.85 22.95 4.16
C VAL A 61 9.70 23.72 3.18
N GLU A 62 10.19 24.88 3.64
CA GLU A 62 11.09 25.73 2.90
C GLU A 62 12.46 25.77 3.59
N PRO A 63 13.56 25.89 2.85
CA PRO A 63 14.89 26.02 3.43
C PRO A 63 15.05 27.37 4.12
N VAL A 64 15.77 27.40 5.20
CA VAL A 64 16.24 28.62 5.87
C VAL A 64 17.68 28.89 5.40
N GLY A 65 17.81 29.79 4.42
CA GLY A 65 19.06 29.92 3.66
C GLY A 65 19.33 28.64 2.83
N ASP A 66 20.48 28.02 3.02
CA ASP A 66 20.87 26.78 2.31
C ASP A 66 20.60 25.50 3.13
N LYS A 67 19.75 25.55 4.18
CA LYS A 67 19.58 24.42 5.09
C LYS A 67 18.12 24.21 5.48
N PHE A 68 17.74 22.95 5.67
CA PHE A 68 16.54 22.55 6.39
C PHE A 68 16.91 22.19 7.81
N ILE A 69 16.16 22.72 8.78
CA ILE A 69 16.43 22.54 10.20
C ILE A 69 15.19 22.00 10.88
N PHE A 70 15.30 20.85 11.54
CA PHE A 70 14.20 20.18 12.22
C PHE A 70 14.58 19.97 13.70
N ASP A 71 13.67 20.29 14.61
CA ASP A 71 13.86 20.03 16.03
C ASP A 71 13.65 18.53 16.32
N VAL A 72 14.61 17.90 17.01
CA VAL A 72 14.53 16.48 17.37
C VAL A 72 13.35 16.18 18.31
N ASP A 73 12.87 17.18 19.02
CA ASP A 73 11.75 17.03 19.95
C ASP A 73 10.45 16.58 19.27
N MET A 74 10.29 16.85 17.98
CA MET A 74 9.17 16.35 17.21
C MET A 74 9.12 14.82 17.12
N LEU A 75 10.26 14.14 17.27
CA LEU A 75 10.36 12.68 17.19
C LEU A 75 10.10 11.97 18.52
N LYS A 76 9.72 12.69 19.59
CA LYS A 76 9.38 12.12 20.91
C LYS A 76 8.11 11.28 20.89
N ASP A 77 7.25 11.49 19.91
CA ASP A 77 6.04 10.69 19.70
C ASP A 77 6.33 9.30 19.08
N ASN A 78 7.59 9.07 18.65
CA ASN A 78 8.00 7.88 17.92
C ASN A 78 7.24 7.62 16.63
N GLU A 79 6.67 8.65 16.01
CA GLU A 79 5.97 8.53 14.74
C GLU A 79 6.86 8.91 13.54
N LEU A 80 6.35 8.65 12.33
CA LEU A 80 6.99 9.04 11.08
C LEU A 80 6.48 10.43 10.67
N HIS A 81 7.38 11.40 10.61
CA HIS A 81 7.08 12.77 10.19
C HIS A 81 7.48 12.97 8.73
N ARG A 82 6.48 13.15 7.86
CA ARG A 82 6.69 13.30 6.43
C ARG A 82 6.70 14.76 6.02
N PHE A 83 7.68 15.10 5.18
CA PHE A 83 7.88 16.44 4.64
C PHE A 83 7.96 16.39 3.13
N ALA A 84 7.68 17.53 2.51
CA ALA A 84 7.91 17.73 1.09
C ALA A 84 8.50 19.11 0.84
N TYR A 85 9.41 19.17 -0.11
CA TYR A 85 9.93 20.40 -0.68
C TYR A 85 9.53 20.46 -2.16
N ILE A 86 9.13 21.64 -2.63
CA ILE A 86 8.80 21.87 -4.03
C ILE A 86 9.93 22.68 -4.63
N THR A 87 10.63 22.12 -5.63
CA THR A 87 11.71 22.83 -6.33
C THR A 87 11.18 23.98 -7.17
N ASP A 88 12.04 24.88 -7.59
CA ASP A 88 11.69 26.00 -8.48
C ASP A 88 11.11 25.52 -9.83
N GLU A 89 11.43 24.28 -10.23
CA GLU A 89 10.89 23.61 -11.42
C GLU A 89 9.51 22.98 -11.19
N GLY A 90 8.98 23.06 -9.96
CA GLY A 90 7.68 22.49 -9.58
C GLY A 90 7.72 21.00 -9.26
N LYS A 91 8.91 20.37 -9.11
CA LYS A 91 9.06 18.98 -8.70
C LYS A 91 8.94 18.84 -7.19
N GLN A 92 8.07 17.96 -6.73
CA GLN A 92 7.90 17.65 -5.32
C GLN A 92 8.87 16.54 -4.89
N ILE A 93 9.71 16.84 -3.92
CA ILE A 93 10.63 15.89 -3.29
C ILE A 93 10.09 15.55 -1.91
N ARG A 94 9.79 14.28 -1.68
CA ARG A 94 9.28 13.80 -0.39
C ARG A 94 10.37 13.11 0.40
N PHE A 95 10.39 13.39 1.69
CA PHE A 95 11.30 12.78 2.64
C PHE A 95 10.63 12.67 4.00
N PHE A 96 11.19 11.88 4.90
CA PHE A 96 10.65 11.75 6.23
C PHE A 96 11.73 11.61 7.29
N LEU A 97 11.36 12.00 8.51
CA LEU A 97 12.13 11.85 9.72
C LEU A 97 11.45 10.81 10.61
N LEU A 98 12.26 10.02 11.30
CA LEU A 98 11.80 9.15 12.37
C LEU A 98 12.92 8.91 13.38
N ASN A 99 12.54 8.45 14.58
CA ASN A 99 13.48 7.93 15.56
C ASN A 99 13.63 6.42 15.38
N ARG A 100 14.88 5.92 15.27
CA ARG A 100 15.14 4.49 15.07
C ARG A 100 14.97 3.66 16.35
N PHE A 101 15.07 4.28 17.52
CA PHE A 101 14.96 3.62 18.81
C PHE A 101 14.02 4.41 19.71
N SER A 102 13.13 3.74 20.41
CA SER A 102 12.17 4.37 21.31
C SER A 102 12.77 4.81 22.65
N ASP A 103 13.91 4.23 23.03
CA ASP A 103 14.57 4.41 24.33
C ASP A 103 15.66 5.51 24.32
N ARG A 104 16.08 5.95 23.13
CA ARG A 104 17.15 6.94 22.97
C ARG A 104 16.98 7.75 21.68
N PRO A 105 17.45 9.00 21.66
CA PRO A 105 17.51 9.78 20.44
C PRO A 105 18.43 9.12 19.40
N SER A 106 17.87 8.75 18.28
CA SER A 106 18.58 8.23 17.13
C SER A 106 17.85 8.65 15.85
N PRO A 107 17.80 9.97 15.60
CA PRO A 107 17.08 10.50 14.45
C PRO A 107 17.68 9.99 13.17
N VAL A 108 16.85 9.85 12.16
CA VAL A 108 17.25 9.60 10.78
C VAL A 108 16.31 10.34 9.85
N ILE A 109 16.89 10.91 8.80
CA ILE A 109 16.18 11.52 7.71
C ILE A 109 16.52 10.76 6.42
N VAL A 110 15.51 10.45 5.64
CA VAL A 110 15.62 9.64 4.42
C VAL A 110 14.61 10.11 3.39
N PHE A 111 14.88 9.85 2.10
CA PHE A 111 13.88 10.06 1.06
C PHE A 111 12.71 9.09 1.21
N ASP A 112 11.51 9.54 0.87
CA ASP A 112 10.29 8.71 0.90
C ASP A 112 10.19 7.83 -0.37
N SER A 113 11.32 7.25 -0.72
CA SER A 113 11.55 6.44 -1.92
C SER A 113 12.61 5.37 -1.67
N CYS A 114 12.62 4.32 -2.48
CA CYS A 114 13.69 3.32 -2.49
C CYS A 114 14.16 3.00 -3.90
N MET A 115 15.34 2.44 -4.02
CA MET A 115 15.98 2.11 -5.30
C MET A 115 15.18 1.07 -6.12
N ILE A 116 14.34 0.25 -5.48
CA ILE A 116 13.61 -0.83 -6.14
C ILE A 116 12.19 -0.41 -6.52
N CYS A 117 11.47 0.23 -5.59
CA CYS A 117 10.04 0.49 -5.72
C CYS A 117 9.72 1.96 -6.07
N GLY A 118 10.73 2.82 -6.14
CA GLY A 118 10.52 4.25 -6.41
C GLY A 118 9.86 4.99 -5.24
N ASP A 119 9.05 5.98 -5.55
CA ASP A 119 8.50 7.00 -4.67
C ASP A 119 7.11 6.69 -4.08
N MET A 120 6.71 5.42 -4.03
CA MET A 120 5.43 5.03 -3.44
C MET A 120 5.32 5.33 -1.94
N GLY A 121 6.46 5.45 -1.26
CA GLY A 121 6.54 5.86 0.13
C GLY A 121 6.44 4.71 1.15
N TYR A 122 6.42 5.12 2.42
CA TYR A 122 6.47 4.22 3.57
C TYR A 122 5.41 4.57 4.59
N ILE A 123 5.02 3.58 5.40
CA ILE A 123 4.24 3.78 6.62
C ILE A 123 4.94 3.12 7.79
N LYS A 124 4.84 3.72 8.98
CA LYS A 124 5.32 3.12 10.23
C LYS A 124 4.20 2.34 10.90
N ARG A 125 4.49 1.11 11.31
CA ARG A 125 3.59 0.29 12.14
C ARG A 125 4.38 -0.32 13.30
N GLY A 126 4.18 0.22 14.50
CA GLY A 126 4.96 -0.19 15.67
C GLY A 126 6.46 0.01 15.44
N ASN A 127 7.24 -1.07 15.51
CA ASN A 127 8.69 -1.05 15.33
C ASN A 127 9.14 -1.38 13.90
N ASP A 128 8.23 -1.42 12.95
CA ASP A 128 8.52 -1.71 11.55
C ASP A 128 8.19 -0.50 10.67
N LEU A 129 9.02 -0.26 9.68
CA LEU A 129 8.74 0.58 8.54
C LEU A 129 8.30 -0.31 7.38
N ILE A 130 7.18 -0.01 6.74
CA ILE A 130 6.62 -0.83 5.67
C ILE A 130 6.67 -0.05 4.37
N CYS A 131 7.32 -0.61 3.36
CA CYS A 131 7.26 -0.10 1.99
C CYS A 131 5.87 -0.35 1.42
N ILE A 132 5.20 0.68 0.94
CA ILE A 132 3.81 0.59 0.46
C ILE A 132 3.69 -0.23 -0.82
N SER A 133 4.69 -0.12 -1.70
CA SER A 133 4.68 -0.80 -2.98
C SER A 133 4.79 -2.32 -2.85
N CYS A 134 5.77 -2.82 -2.08
CA CYS A 134 6.09 -4.25 -2.00
C CYS A 134 5.69 -4.90 -0.68
N ASN A 135 5.12 -4.13 0.25
CA ASN A 135 4.70 -4.58 1.60
C ASN A 135 5.82 -5.24 2.44
N VAL A 136 7.07 -4.96 2.11
CA VAL A 136 8.24 -5.44 2.88
C VAL A 136 8.33 -4.69 4.18
N ARG A 137 8.56 -5.42 5.26
CA ARG A 137 8.83 -4.87 6.59
C ARG A 137 10.32 -4.62 6.75
N ILE A 138 10.66 -3.39 7.10
CA ILE A 138 12.02 -2.90 7.33
C ILE A 138 12.17 -2.65 8.81
N PHE A 139 13.18 -3.26 9.41
CA PHE A 139 13.49 -3.08 10.83
C PHE A 139 14.00 -1.65 11.08
N LEU A 140 13.34 -0.89 11.95
CA LEU A 140 13.65 0.52 12.18
C LEU A 140 15.14 0.83 12.39
N PRO A 141 15.92 0.06 13.17
CA PRO A 141 17.35 0.29 13.31
C PRO A 141 18.17 0.19 12.02
N SER A 142 17.62 -0.40 10.95
CA SER A 142 18.29 -0.48 9.65
C SER A 142 17.95 0.69 8.71
N VAL A 143 16.98 1.53 9.07
CA VAL A 143 16.59 2.69 8.26
C VAL A 143 17.76 3.66 8.14
N GLY A 144 17.99 4.15 6.91
CA GLY A 144 19.13 4.98 6.57
C GLY A 144 20.40 4.21 6.18
N LYS A 145 20.33 2.87 6.07
CA LYS A 145 21.37 2.06 5.41
C LYS A 145 21.01 1.87 3.95
N GLU A 146 22.01 1.89 3.10
CA GLU A 146 21.84 1.66 1.67
C GLU A 146 21.39 0.22 1.36
N GLY A 147 20.57 0.08 0.33
CA GLY A 147 20.25 -1.18 -0.31
C GLY A 147 18.87 -1.75 -0.04
N GLY A 148 18.43 -2.59 -0.96
CA GLY A 148 17.14 -3.25 -0.94
C GLY A 148 15.96 -2.28 -0.98
N CYS A 149 14.92 -2.59 -0.20
CA CYS A 149 13.76 -1.72 -0.02
C CYS A 149 13.93 -0.69 1.09
N ASN A 150 15.14 -0.52 1.65
CA ASN A 150 15.40 0.58 2.58
C ASN A 150 15.19 1.93 1.87
N PRO A 151 14.66 2.93 2.60
CA PRO A 151 14.62 4.29 2.10
C PRO A 151 16.01 4.79 1.74
N ILE A 152 16.11 5.55 0.67
CA ILE A 152 17.38 6.14 0.23
C ILE A 152 17.90 7.07 1.33
N PRO A 153 19.11 6.86 1.85
CA PRO A 153 19.66 7.67 2.92
C PRO A 153 19.92 9.10 2.45
N MET A 154 19.76 10.03 3.37
CA MET A 154 20.06 11.44 3.16
C MET A 154 21.17 11.87 4.12
N ALA A 155 22.16 12.61 3.62
CA ALA A 155 23.21 13.15 4.46
C ALA A 155 22.65 14.26 5.36
N PHE A 156 22.91 14.18 6.66
CA PHE A 156 22.47 15.17 7.66
C PHE A 156 23.48 15.31 8.80
N THR A 157 23.39 16.40 9.52
CA THR A 157 24.12 16.63 10.76
C THR A 157 23.14 16.70 11.93
N PHE A 158 23.49 16.06 13.05
CA PHE A 158 22.70 16.13 14.28
C PHE A 158 23.55 16.75 15.40
N ASP A 159 23.12 17.87 15.93
CA ASP A 159 23.84 18.62 16.99
C ASP A 159 23.38 18.28 18.41
N GLY A 160 22.50 17.29 18.56
CA GLY A 160 21.88 16.90 19.83
C GLY A 160 20.48 17.52 20.03
N LYS A 161 20.14 18.55 19.29
CA LYS A 161 18.84 19.21 19.31
C LYS A 161 18.22 19.32 17.92
N ASN A 162 19.01 19.73 16.93
CA ASN A 162 18.54 19.97 15.57
C ASN A 162 19.10 18.93 14.60
N ILE A 163 18.27 18.53 13.67
CA ILE A 163 18.62 17.74 12.49
C ILE A 163 18.76 18.74 11.36
N ILE A 164 19.94 18.83 10.76
CA ILE A 164 20.29 19.83 9.76
C ILE A 164 20.62 19.12 8.47
N VAL A 165 19.95 19.50 7.38
CA VAL A 165 20.16 18.96 6.04
C VAL A 165 20.51 20.10 5.09
N ASP A 166 21.56 19.94 4.31
CA ASP A 166 21.90 20.91 3.28
C ASP A 166 20.90 20.85 2.11
N TYR A 167 20.48 22.00 1.62
CA TYR A 167 19.58 22.13 0.49
C TYR A 167 20.04 21.32 -0.74
N LYS A 168 21.34 21.35 -1.00
CA LYS A 168 21.94 20.60 -2.12
C LYS A 168 21.74 19.09 -2.02
N THR A 169 21.66 18.54 -0.79
CA THR A 169 21.43 17.12 -0.57
C THR A 169 20.02 16.72 -1.03
N ILE A 170 19.03 17.58 -0.78
CA ILE A 170 17.63 17.31 -1.18
C ILE A 170 17.48 17.41 -2.70
N VAL A 171 18.12 18.41 -3.33
CA VAL A 171 17.96 18.66 -4.76
C VAL A 171 18.80 17.70 -5.61
N ALA A 172 19.90 17.15 -5.09
CA ALA A 172 20.76 16.23 -5.84
C ALA A 172 20.10 14.91 -6.22
N GLU A 173 19.04 14.51 -5.48
CA GLU A 173 18.25 13.29 -5.73
C GLU A 173 16.92 13.61 -6.44
N ALA A 174 16.74 14.84 -6.91
CA ALA A 174 15.50 15.33 -7.54
C ALA A 174 15.31 14.91 -9.01
#